data_747507d03ed4e0eb576076fe4f3d0cc3
#
_entry.id   747507d03ed4e0eb576076fe4f3d0cc3
#
_cell.length_a   1.000
_cell.length_b   1.000
_cell.length_c   1.000
_cell.angle_alpha   90.00
_cell.angle_beta   90.00
_cell.angle_gamma   90.00
#
_symmetry.space_group_name_H-M   'P 1'
#
loop_
_entity.id
_entity.type
_entity.pdbx_description
1 polymer ?
#
loop_
_entity_poly.entity_id
_entity_poly.type
_entity_poly.pdbx_seq_one_letter_code
_entity_poly.pdbx_strand_id
1 'polypeptide(L)'
;MENSNPQLVETHYPSGKIKSRGTRVNGHWNGLCQRWFESGGLFAQSEYRDGVMNSLLQEWTEDGVLTLSAIIRNGDYDGPYKSWWDSGLLKEESTFRAGEWVGTYTWYKVDGSLWRFSDFASD
;
A
#
# COMPACT_ATOMS: atom_id res chain seq x y z
N MET A 1 14.69 30.26 1.52
CA MET A 1 13.23 30.20 1.62
C MET A 1 12.72 28.92 0.99
N GLU A 2 11.92 28.18 1.70
CA GLU A 2 11.39 26.94 1.19
C GLU A 2 10.30 27.21 0.17
N ASN A 3 10.25 26.36 -0.86
CA ASN A 3 9.23 26.41 -1.88
C ASN A 3 8.02 25.62 -1.41
N SER A 4 6.95 26.32 -1.02
CA SER A 4 5.71 25.70 -0.55
C SER A 4 4.73 25.37 -1.67
N ASN A 5 5.06 25.71 -2.92
CA ASN A 5 4.21 25.39 -4.06
C ASN A 5 4.29 23.89 -4.37
N PRO A 6 3.15 23.22 -4.59
CA PRO A 6 3.17 21.84 -4.99
C PRO A 6 3.90 21.65 -6.33
N GLN A 7 4.70 20.61 -6.40
CA GLN A 7 5.44 20.26 -7.62
C GLN A 7 5.04 18.86 -8.04
N LEU A 8 4.39 18.75 -9.20
CA LEU A 8 4.05 17.45 -9.76
C LEU A 8 5.32 16.77 -10.26
N VAL A 9 5.53 15.54 -9.83
CA VAL A 9 6.69 14.74 -10.25
C VAL A 9 6.19 13.49 -10.91
N GLU A 10 6.60 13.27 -12.16
CA GLU A 10 6.23 12.08 -12.92
C GLU A 10 7.47 11.39 -13.44
N THR A 11 7.46 10.08 -13.42
CA THR A 11 8.49 9.28 -14.09
C THR A 11 7.83 8.44 -15.17
N HIS A 12 8.62 8.00 -16.15
CA HIS A 12 8.10 7.29 -17.30
C HIS A 12 8.99 6.09 -17.62
N TYR A 13 8.38 5.08 -18.18
CA TYR A 13 9.09 3.95 -18.76
C TYR A 13 9.77 4.41 -20.07
N PRO A 14 10.77 3.67 -20.56
CA PRO A 14 11.39 4.02 -21.85
C PRO A 14 10.40 4.15 -22.99
N SER A 15 9.24 3.48 -22.91
CA SER A 15 8.18 3.57 -23.90
C SER A 15 7.46 4.92 -23.89
N GLY A 16 7.69 5.75 -22.88
CA GLY A 16 6.97 7.00 -22.69
C GLY A 16 5.73 6.89 -21.83
N LYS A 17 5.32 5.68 -21.48
CA LYS A 17 4.15 5.49 -20.60
C LYS A 17 4.50 5.88 -19.17
N ILE A 18 3.51 6.37 -18.45
CA ILE A 18 3.73 6.84 -17.08
C ILE A 18 4.07 5.66 -16.17
N LYS A 19 5.08 5.86 -15.32
CA LYS A 19 5.52 4.89 -14.33
C LYS A 19 5.09 5.28 -12.93
N SER A 20 5.22 6.55 -12.58
CA SER A 20 4.82 7.03 -11.27
C SER A 20 4.39 8.48 -11.34
N ARG A 21 3.58 8.88 -10.36
CA ARG A 21 3.13 10.28 -10.20
C ARG A 21 2.97 10.58 -8.72
N GLY A 22 3.46 11.72 -8.30
CA GLY A 22 3.27 12.21 -6.95
C GLY A 22 3.50 13.71 -6.92
N THR A 23 3.20 14.30 -5.78
CA THR A 23 3.39 15.74 -5.58
C THR A 23 4.34 15.96 -4.44
N ARG A 24 5.27 16.91 -4.60
CA ARG A 24 6.17 17.34 -3.54
C ARG A 24 5.83 18.75 -3.10
N VAL A 25 5.88 18.94 -1.78
CA VAL A 25 5.77 20.26 -1.16
C VAL A 25 6.96 20.40 -0.24
N ASN A 26 7.73 21.48 -0.39
CA ASN A 26 8.95 21.70 0.38
C ASN A 26 9.93 20.53 0.27
N GLY A 27 10.00 19.89 -0.90
CA GLY A 27 10.92 18.77 -1.14
C GLY A 27 10.45 17.42 -0.60
N HIS A 28 9.27 17.36 0.00
CA HIS A 28 8.73 16.13 0.56
C HIS A 28 7.48 15.68 -0.19
N TRP A 29 7.32 14.35 -0.34
CA TRP A 29 6.08 13.81 -0.91
C TRP A 29 4.91 14.20 -0.04
N ASN A 30 3.82 14.67 -0.67
CA ASN A 30 2.65 15.13 0.04
C ASN A 30 1.41 14.90 -0.83
N GLY A 31 0.45 14.12 -0.32
CA GLY A 31 -0.73 13.75 -1.06
C GLY A 31 -0.59 12.39 -1.74
N LEU A 32 -1.43 12.14 -2.72
CA LEU A 32 -1.52 10.85 -3.41
C LEU A 32 -0.28 10.58 -4.26
N CYS A 33 0.33 9.41 -4.07
CA CYS A 33 1.41 8.91 -4.90
C CYS A 33 0.96 7.61 -5.54
N GLN A 34 1.17 7.48 -6.85
CA GLN A 34 0.69 6.35 -7.63
C GLN A 34 1.81 5.80 -8.51
N ARG A 35 1.74 4.49 -8.73
CA ARG A 35 2.68 3.79 -9.62
C ARG A 35 1.90 2.86 -10.53
N TRP A 36 2.35 2.73 -11.77
CA TRP A 36 1.67 1.93 -12.78
C TRP A 36 2.59 0.90 -13.37
N PHE A 37 2.01 -0.20 -13.82
CA PHE A 37 2.70 -1.14 -14.69
C PHE A 37 2.87 -0.52 -16.08
N GLU A 38 3.85 -0.99 -16.82
CA GLU A 38 4.05 -0.50 -18.20
C GLU A 38 2.84 -0.76 -19.09
N SER A 39 2.09 -1.82 -18.80
CA SER A 39 0.84 -2.13 -19.49
C SER A 39 -0.28 -1.12 -19.24
N GLY A 40 -0.12 -0.23 -18.26
CA GLY A 40 -1.07 0.83 -17.96
C GLY A 40 -1.92 0.60 -16.73
N GLY A 41 -1.93 -0.60 -16.17
CA GLY A 41 -2.69 -0.88 -14.95
C GLY A 41 -2.03 -0.24 -13.72
N LEU A 42 -2.86 0.18 -12.77
CA LEU A 42 -2.35 0.73 -11.52
C LEU A 42 -1.70 -0.39 -10.70
N PHE A 43 -0.47 -0.16 -10.25
CA PHE A 43 0.28 -1.12 -9.46
C PHE A 43 0.15 -0.86 -7.96
N ALA A 44 0.26 0.41 -7.55
CA ALA A 44 0.25 0.76 -6.13
C ALA A 44 -0.15 2.21 -5.95
N GLN A 45 -0.79 2.50 -4.83
CA GLN A 45 -1.04 3.89 -4.45
C GLN A 45 -1.08 4.02 -2.93
N SER A 46 -0.69 5.20 -2.46
CA SER A 46 -0.78 5.57 -1.06
C SER A 46 -0.69 7.08 -0.95
N GLU A 47 -1.08 7.61 0.20
CA GLU A 47 -0.94 9.03 0.47
C GLU A 47 0.20 9.28 1.42
N TYR A 48 0.87 10.41 1.22
CA TYR A 48 1.99 10.84 2.04
C TYR A 48 1.68 12.19 2.69
N ARG A 49 2.27 12.39 3.85
CA ARG A 49 2.23 13.67 4.55
C ARG A 49 3.66 14.00 4.97
N ASP A 50 4.19 15.11 4.43
CA ASP A 50 5.55 15.57 4.75
C ASP A 50 6.61 14.48 4.59
N GLY A 51 6.48 13.69 3.52
CA GLY A 51 7.45 12.63 3.19
C GLY A 51 7.19 11.29 3.84
N VAL A 52 6.18 11.20 4.72
CA VAL A 52 5.87 9.97 5.46
C VAL A 52 4.55 9.41 4.97
N MET A 53 4.53 8.11 4.66
CA MET A 53 3.30 7.44 4.23
C MET A 53 2.28 7.47 5.37
N ASN A 54 1.06 7.92 5.06
CA ASN A 54 0.05 8.15 6.07
C ASN A 54 -1.34 8.07 5.45
N SER A 55 -1.89 6.90 5.33
CA SER A 55 -3.23 6.60 4.84
C SER A 55 -3.29 5.16 4.35
N LEU A 56 -4.19 4.88 3.43
CA LEU A 56 -4.41 3.56 2.86
C LEU A 56 -3.35 3.24 1.82
N LEU A 57 -2.68 2.11 1.98
CA LEU A 57 -1.76 1.56 0.98
C LEU A 57 -2.48 0.44 0.25
N GLN A 58 -2.46 0.48 -1.08
CA GLN A 58 -3.08 -0.54 -1.90
C GLN A 58 -2.14 -0.96 -3.03
N GLU A 59 -2.16 -2.25 -3.36
CA GLU A 59 -1.38 -2.80 -4.47
C GLU A 59 -2.23 -3.77 -5.29
N TRP A 60 -1.97 -3.82 -6.60
CA TRP A 60 -2.73 -4.65 -7.55
C TRP A 60 -1.77 -5.41 -8.47
N THR A 61 -2.28 -6.51 -9.03
CA THR A 61 -1.59 -7.20 -10.13
C THR A 61 -1.80 -6.44 -11.44
N GLU A 62 -1.07 -6.84 -12.48
CA GLU A 62 -1.27 -6.26 -13.82
C GLU A 62 -2.70 -6.48 -14.32
N ASP A 63 -3.35 -7.55 -13.91
CA ASP A 63 -4.72 -7.86 -14.31
C ASP A 63 -5.77 -7.13 -13.46
N GLY A 64 -5.32 -6.30 -12.52
CA GLY A 64 -6.24 -5.47 -11.73
C GLY A 64 -6.76 -6.14 -10.47
N VAL A 65 -6.17 -7.24 -10.03
CA VAL A 65 -6.57 -7.89 -8.79
C VAL A 65 -5.90 -7.20 -7.60
N LEU A 66 -6.69 -6.77 -6.63
CA LEU A 66 -6.17 -6.17 -5.41
C LEU A 66 -5.43 -7.24 -4.60
N THR A 67 -4.17 -7.00 -4.24
CA THR A 67 -3.34 -7.96 -3.49
C THR A 67 -2.91 -7.47 -2.13
N LEU A 68 -3.05 -6.16 -1.87
CA LEU A 68 -2.71 -5.61 -0.56
C LEU A 68 -3.60 -4.42 -0.26
N SER A 69 -4.11 -4.37 0.97
CA SER A 69 -4.83 -3.22 1.50
C SER A 69 -4.47 -3.09 2.97
N ALA A 70 -3.83 -1.98 3.33
CA ALA A 70 -3.36 -1.78 4.69
C ALA A 70 -3.48 -0.31 5.05
N ILE A 71 -3.74 -0.05 6.34
CA ILE A 71 -3.78 1.31 6.86
C ILE A 71 -2.40 1.64 7.41
N ILE A 72 -1.88 2.79 7.00
CA ILE A 72 -0.56 3.27 7.42
C ILE A 72 -0.77 4.58 8.18
N ARG A 73 -0.07 4.74 9.30
CA ARG A 73 -0.02 6.00 10.04
C ARG A 73 1.42 6.29 10.40
N ASN A 74 1.90 7.45 10.03
CA ASN A 74 3.26 7.88 10.32
C ASN A 74 4.30 6.84 9.91
N GLY A 75 4.08 6.17 8.77
CA GLY A 75 5.00 5.18 8.21
C GLY A 75 4.84 3.77 8.72
N ASP A 76 3.98 3.53 9.70
CA ASP A 76 3.78 2.20 10.29
C ASP A 76 2.40 1.65 9.95
N TYR A 77 2.29 0.33 9.85
CA TYR A 77 0.97 -0.30 9.78
C TYR A 77 0.20 0.02 11.05
N ASP A 78 -1.04 0.48 10.91
CA ASP A 78 -1.86 0.87 12.05
C ASP A 78 -3.34 0.74 11.68
N GLY A 79 -3.90 -0.44 11.85
CA GLY A 79 -5.28 -0.73 11.49
C GLY A 79 -5.40 -2.04 10.74
N PRO A 80 -6.53 -2.25 10.06
CA PRO A 80 -6.76 -3.46 9.28
C PRO A 80 -5.70 -3.66 8.19
N TYR A 81 -5.30 -4.92 8.02
CA TYR A 81 -4.34 -5.35 7.02
C TYR A 81 -4.91 -6.58 6.33
N LYS A 82 -4.96 -6.56 5.00
CA LYS A 82 -5.39 -7.71 4.21
C LYS A 82 -4.50 -7.85 2.99
N SER A 83 -4.21 -9.09 2.64
CA SER A 83 -3.57 -9.39 1.37
C SER A 83 -4.30 -10.52 0.68
N TRP A 84 -4.15 -10.59 -0.63
CA TRP A 84 -4.85 -11.59 -1.46
C TRP A 84 -3.85 -12.23 -2.41
N TRP A 85 -4.13 -13.47 -2.74
CA TRP A 85 -3.43 -14.16 -3.82
C TRP A 85 -3.80 -13.51 -5.16
N ASP A 86 -2.99 -13.76 -6.17
CA ASP A 86 -3.26 -13.22 -7.51
C ASP A 86 -4.61 -13.67 -8.08
N SER A 87 -5.15 -14.77 -7.55
CA SER A 87 -6.48 -15.27 -7.90
C SER A 87 -7.62 -14.44 -7.31
N GLY A 88 -7.31 -13.55 -6.35
CA GLY A 88 -8.31 -12.79 -5.62
C GLY A 88 -8.76 -13.44 -4.32
N LEU A 89 -8.31 -14.65 -4.03
CA LEU A 89 -8.63 -15.30 -2.76
C LEU A 89 -7.79 -14.71 -1.63
N LEU A 90 -8.40 -14.58 -0.46
CA LEU A 90 -7.75 -13.98 0.70
C LEU A 90 -6.51 -14.79 1.09
N LYS A 91 -5.41 -14.10 1.35
CA LYS A 91 -4.13 -14.70 1.74
C LYS A 91 -3.83 -14.46 3.21
N GLU A 92 -3.97 -13.22 3.68
CA GLU A 92 -3.70 -12.84 5.06
C GLU A 92 -4.71 -11.83 5.55
N GLU A 93 -5.02 -11.91 6.83
CA GLU A 93 -5.91 -10.94 7.48
C GLU A 93 -5.43 -10.72 8.90
N SER A 94 -5.20 -9.46 9.27
CA SER A 94 -4.75 -9.13 10.61
C SER A 94 -5.03 -7.66 10.90
N THR A 95 -4.66 -7.24 12.11
CA THR A 95 -4.72 -5.85 12.55
C THR A 95 -3.39 -5.47 13.16
N PHE A 96 -2.94 -4.26 12.86
CA PHE A 96 -1.71 -3.72 13.42
C PHE A 96 -2.00 -2.49 14.25
N ARG A 97 -1.13 -2.22 15.22
CA ARG A 97 -1.14 -0.99 16.01
C ARG A 97 0.30 -0.51 16.12
N ALA A 98 0.56 0.69 15.57
CA ALA A 98 1.89 1.30 15.60
C ALA A 98 3.00 0.34 15.13
N GLY A 99 2.73 -0.40 14.05
CA GLY A 99 3.70 -1.30 13.44
C GLY A 99 3.72 -2.71 14.02
N GLU A 100 2.99 -2.95 15.10
CA GLU A 100 2.97 -4.25 15.74
C GLU A 100 1.65 -4.97 15.49
N TRP A 101 1.74 -6.24 15.18
CA TRP A 101 0.58 -7.09 15.02
C TRP A 101 -0.15 -7.25 16.36
N VAL A 102 -1.49 -7.06 16.34
CA VAL A 102 -2.35 -7.24 17.53
C VAL A 102 -3.54 -8.11 17.14
N GLY A 103 -4.07 -8.85 18.12
CA GLY A 103 -5.22 -9.70 17.87
C GLY A 103 -4.85 -10.96 17.12
N THR A 104 -5.74 -11.40 16.24
CA THR A 104 -5.56 -12.63 15.46
C THR A 104 -4.92 -12.34 14.12
N TYR A 105 -3.95 -13.15 13.77
CA TYR A 105 -3.34 -13.15 12.43
C TYR A 105 -3.75 -14.44 11.75
N THR A 106 -4.44 -14.33 10.60
CA THR A 106 -4.96 -15.49 9.88
C THR A 106 -4.28 -15.61 8.53
N TRP A 107 -3.87 -16.81 8.18
CA TRP A 107 -3.25 -17.13 6.90
C TRP A 107 -4.10 -18.17 6.17
N TYR A 108 -4.26 -17.99 4.87
CA TYR A 108 -5.02 -18.89 4.01
C TYR A 108 -4.11 -19.46 2.93
N LYS A 109 -4.45 -20.66 2.47
CA LYS A 109 -3.75 -21.31 1.38
C LYS A 109 -4.22 -20.74 0.04
N VAL A 110 -3.47 -21.03 -0.99
CA VAL A 110 -3.77 -20.59 -2.36
C VAL A 110 -5.15 -21.06 -2.83
N ASP A 111 -5.66 -22.18 -2.30
CA ASP A 111 -6.96 -22.69 -2.64
C ASP A 111 -8.10 -22.06 -1.82
N GLY A 112 -7.78 -21.13 -0.92
CA GLY A 112 -8.75 -20.43 -0.10
C GLY A 112 -9.02 -21.06 1.24
N SER A 113 -8.51 -22.27 1.50
CA SER A 113 -8.71 -22.93 2.78
C SER A 113 -7.83 -22.32 3.86
N LEU A 114 -8.27 -22.40 5.09
CA LEU A 114 -7.51 -21.92 6.23
C LEU A 114 -6.22 -22.71 6.38
N TRP A 115 -5.08 -22.00 6.44
CA TRP A 115 -3.81 -22.64 6.70
C TRP A 115 -3.51 -22.63 8.20
N ARG A 116 -3.56 -21.44 8.81
CA ARG A 116 -3.28 -21.31 10.25
C ARG A 116 -3.79 -19.96 10.73
N PHE A 117 -3.98 -19.86 12.02
CA PHE A 117 -4.17 -18.56 12.67
C PHE A 117 -3.35 -18.53 13.95
N SER A 118 -3.07 -17.35 14.43
CA SER A 118 -2.33 -17.15 15.67
C SER A 118 -2.92 -15.95 16.39
N ASP A 119 -3.28 -16.14 17.64
CA ASP A 119 -3.75 -15.04 18.47
C ASP A 119 -2.56 -14.41 19.16
N PHE A 120 -2.39 -13.14 18.98
CA PHE A 120 -1.40 -12.39 19.72
C PHE A 120 -2.10 -11.78 20.91
N ALA A 121 -1.80 -12.30 22.08
CA ALA A 121 -2.33 -11.71 23.30
C ALA A 121 -1.65 -10.37 23.52
N SER A 122 -2.37 -9.33 23.23
CA SER A 122 -1.87 -7.98 23.49
C SER A 122 -2.00 -7.71 24.98
N ASP A 123 -1.05 -8.17 25.68
CA ASP A 123 -1.06 -8.00 27.13
C ASP A 123 -0.61 -6.62 27.53
#